data_efec9f023bc5b92cf2fb0f23a3a9fdf6
#
_entry.id   efec9f023bc5b92cf2fb0f23a3a9fdf6
#
_cell.length_a   1.000
_cell.length_b   1.000
_cell.length_c   1.000
_cell.angle_alpha   90.00
_cell.angle_beta   90.00
_cell.angle_gamma   90.00
#
_symmetry.space_group_name_H-M   'P 1'
#
loop_
_entity.id
_entity.type
_entity.pdbx_description
1 polymer ?
#
loop_
_entity_poly.entity_id
_entity_poly.type
_entity_poly.pdbx_seq_one_letter_code
_entity_poly.pdbx_strand_id
1 'polypeptide(L)'
;MKKYNFEEIRKQKLLLYEYIRGSHAYGLQKPDGTSDIDTGGIYMAPAEQLLGLGLDYQDQIASEKNDDTWLELNKFFQLLLKSNPTVLESLFVPERCIKYEHPIMTEIKKHRDKFITKECFKPILGYSYEQIRKCRGLNKRFLQEKIERKGILDFVYTYHKQGSSKIQNWLEYRNLKQKYCGLVNVPNMHDNYSVFYDWGNHFLYENVTFKDLKEAYLDDNVYDTINIVKRLKNGEKNLNLLKKLRKAQFKNMVNFIMEKYDLRSTSAYFPKMKTLRRLNEWFNNQKPIGYKGMTNKEETSNELRLSSVEKDVLPICQISYNKDGYSSHCVDYKNQKEWEANRNPQRYLENKGKMFDRKNVAHSVRLLHMGLELAKTGQFNVDRTNIDRDFILNIRLGNTSYEEIIDYIEGKKDEMEKAMAESTIPDKIDVEFVNDLLLKIRKEQLGL
;
A
#
# COMPACT_ATOMS: atom_id res chain seq x y z
N MET A 1 -5.36 33.54 -17.80
CA MET A 1 -5.55 32.60 -18.91
C MET A 1 -6.71 31.69 -18.58
N LYS A 2 -7.67 31.51 -19.47
CA LYS A 2 -8.95 30.90 -19.15
C LYS A 2 -8.93 29.41 -19.48
N LYS A 3 -8.94 28.53 -18.44
CA LYS A 3 -9.16 27.09 -18.64
C LYS A 3 -10.63 26.85 -18.98
N TYR A 4 -10.90 26.04 -19.99
CA TYR A 4 -12.24 25.62 -20.36
C TYR A 4 -12.72 24.50 -19.43
N ASN A 5 -13.99 24.58 -19.03
CA ASN A 5 -14.71 23.50 -18.36
C ASN A 5 -15.79 22.90 -19.27
N PHE A 6 -16.49 21.87 -18.82
CA PHE A 6 -17.54 21.19 -19.60
C PHE A 6 -18.65 22.11 -20.07
N GLU A 7 -19.10 23.08 -19.25
CA GLU A 7 -20.16 24.03 -19.59
C GLU A 7 -19.70 25.03 -20.66
N GLU A 8 -18.48 25.55 -20.54
CA GLU A 8 -17.92 26.48 -21.49
C GLU A 8 -17.74 25.86 -22.89
N ILE A 9 -17.29 24.58 -22.95
CA ILE A 9 -17.19 23.83 -24.22
C ILE A 9 -18.58 23.68 -24.85
N ARG A 10 -19.62 23.33 -24.11
CA ARG A 10 -20.97 23.25 -24.63
C ARG A 10 -21.50 24.61 -25.08
N LYS A 11 -21.30 25.65 -24.28
CA LYS A 11 -21.76 27.02 -24.58
C LYS A 11 -21.12 27.58 -25.88
N GLN A 12 -19.84 27.26 -26.08
CA GLN A 12 -19.12 27.72 -27.29
C GLN A 12 -19.28 26.78 -28.50
N LYS A 13 -20.13 25.72 -28.37
CA LYS A 13 -20.37 24.72 -29.40
C LYS A 13 -19.11 23.99 -29.90
N LEU A 14 -18.15 23.80 -29.00
CA LEU A 14 -16.89 23.09 -29.27
C LEU A 14 -17.00 21.59 -29.10
N LEU A 15 -18.08 21.10 -28.50
CA LEU A 15 -18.34 19.68 -28.29
C LEU A 15 -18.65 18.99 -29.61
N LEU A 16 -17.92 17.89 -29.90
CA LEU A 16 -18.10 17.08 -31.11
C LEU A 16 -18.84 15.75 -30.78
N TYR A 17 -18.63 15.19 -29.61
CA TYR A 17 -19.21 13.92 -29.24
C TYR A 17 -19.39 13.81 -27.71
N GLU A 18 -20.50 13.27 -27.29
CA GLU A 18 -20.74 12.90 -25.89
C GLU A 18 -21.47 11.55 -25.83
N TYR A 19 -20.93 10.63 -25.05
CA TYR A 19 -21.45 9.27 -24.95
C TYR A 19 -21.32 8.70 -23.56
N ILE A 20 -22.21 7.75 -23.22
CA ILE A 20 -22.10 6.93 -22.00
C ILE A 20 -21.10 5.82 -22.28
N ARG A 21 -20.13 5.65 -21.38
CA ARG A 21 -19.08 4.62 -21.46
C ARG A 21 -19.25 3.57 -20.35
N GLY A 22 -18.32 2.62 -20.31
CA GLY A 22 -18.25 1.64 -19.24
C GLY A 22 -19.35 0.59 -19.30
N SER A 23 -19.85 0.17 -18.14
CA SER A 23 -20.80 -0.95 -18.03
C SER A 23 -22.07 -0.75 -18.84
N HIS A 24 -22.54 0.47 -19.01
CA HIS A 24 -23.72 0.80 -19.82
C HIS A 24 -23.48 0.60 -21.31
N ALA A 25 -22.32 1.03 -21.83
CA ALA A 25 -21.95 0.82 -23.23
C ALA A 25 -21.75 -0.67 -23.54
N TYR A 26 -21.24 -1.42 -22.58
CA TYR A 26 -21.00 -2.85 -22.73
C TYR A 26 -22.27 -3.73 -22.55
N GLY A 27 -23.39 -3.17 -22.07
CA GLY A 27 -24.56 -3.93 -21.69
C GLY A 27 -24.34 -4.77 -20.42
N LEU A 28 -23.34 -4.42 -19.60
CA LEU A 28 -22.91 -5.14 -18.39
C LEU A 28 -23.30 -4.43 -17.09
N GLN A 29 -24.28 -3.53 -17.12
CA GLN A 29 -24.83 -2.91 -15.91
C GLN A 29 -25.43 -3.95 -14.98
N LYS A 30 -25.28 -3.73 -13.68
CA LYS A 30 -25.85 -4.62 -12.66
C LYS A 30 -27.37 -4.63 -12.75
N PRO A 31 -28.03 -5.79 -12.51
CA PRO A 31 -29.49 -5.90 -12.54
C PRO A 31 -30.18 -5.02 -11.50
N ASP A 32 -29.51 -4.69 -10.41
CA ASP A 32 -30.01 -3.87 -9.30
C ASP A 32 -30.02 -2.35 -9.59
N GLY A 33 -29.56 -1.93 -10.78
CA GLY A 33 -29.52 -0.53 -11.18
C GLY A 33 -28.42 0.32 -10.50
N THR A 34 -27.54 -0.27 -9.71
CA THR A 34 -26.50 0.44 -8.94
C THR A 34 -25.22 0.74 -9.75
N SER A 35 -25.23 0.55 -11.05
CA SER A 35 -24.07 0.85 -11.90
C SER A 35 -23.93 2.35 -12.14
N ASP A 36 -22.75 2.89 -11.87
CA ASP A 36 -22.41 4.29 -12.13
C ASP A 36 -22.51 4.61 -13.64
N ILE A 37 -22.90 5.84 -13.97
CA ILE A 37 -22.94 6.31 -15.34
C ILE A 37 -21.70 7.17 -15.57
N ASP A 38 -20.73 6.59 -16.26
CA ASP A 38 -19.53 7.30 -16.70
C ASP A 38 -19.76 7.91 -18.10
N THR A 39 -19.28 9.14 -18.35
CA THR A 39 -19.38 9.76 -19.67
C THR A 39 -18.00 9.97 -20.31
N GLY A 40 -17.98 9.85 -21.63
CA GLY A 40 -16.84 10.22 -22.47
C GLY A 40 -17.25 11.32 -23.43
N GLY A 41 -16.28 12.11 -23.87
CA GLY A 41 -16.54 13.12 -24.88
C GLY A 41 -15.31 13.47 -25.71
N ILE A 42 -15.59 14.12 -26.86
CA ILE A 42 -14.56 14.64 -27.76
C ILE A 42 -14.93 16.09 -28.05
N TYR A 43 -13.99 16.97 -27.93
CA TYR A 43 -14.17 18.40 -28.26
C TYR A 43 -13.05 18.92 -29.12
N MET A 44 -13.25 20.04 -29.80
CA MET A 44 -12.23 20.74 -30.52
C MET A 44 -11.86 22.01 -29.76
N ALA A 45 -10.57 22.21 -29.53
CA ALA A 45 -10.08 23.43 -28.91
C ALA A 45 -10.39 24.67 -29.81
N PRO A 46 -10.66 25.83 -29.20
CA PRO A 46 -10.94 27.03 -29.97
C PRO A 46 -9.74 27.47 -30.81
N ALA A 47 -10.02 28.23 -31.90
CA ALA A 47 -9.02 28.66 -32.89
C ALA A 47 -7.80 29.33 -32.23
N GLU A 48 -8.02 30.16 -31.25
CA GLU A 48 -6.96 30.89 -30.52
C GLU A 48 -5.95 29.95 -29.82
N GLN A 49 -6.42 28.81 -29.32
CA GLN A 49 -5.54 27.80 -28.72
C GLN A 49 -4.81 26.95 -29.75
N LEU A 50 -5.46 26.69 -30.91
CA LEU A 50 -4.89 25.86 -31.96
C LEU A 50 -3.88 26.63 -32.83
N LEU A 51 -4.13 27.89 -33.11
CA LEU A 51 -3.33 28.73 -34.01
C LEU A 51 -2.34 29.65 -33.28
N GLY A 52 -2.57 29.89 -31.99
CA GLY A 52 -1.70 30.70 -31.14
C GLY A 52 -0.55 29.90 -30.51
N LEU A 53 0.08 30.46 -29.49
CA LEU A 53 1.17 29.81 -28.76
C LEU A 53 0.74 28.57 -27.97
N GLY A 54 -0.55 28.30 -27.87
CA GLY A 54 -1.09 27.11 -27.14
C GLY A 54 -0.84 27.08 -25.61
N LEU A 55 -0.54 28.23 -25.00
CA LEU A 55 -0.20 28.30 -23.55
C LEU A 55 -1.32 27.79 -22.64
N ASP A 56 -2.58 27.88 -23.09
CA ASP A 56 -3.78 27.45 -22.39
C ASP A 56 -4.39 26.18 -23.00
N TYR A 57 -3.70 25.53 -23.91
CA TYR A 57 -4.20 24.34 -24.58
C TYR A 57 -4.42 23.22 -23.59
N GLN A 58 -5.64 22.67 -23.63
CA GLN A 58 -6.03 21.53 -22.80
C GLN A 58 -6.31 20.34 -23.72
N ASP A 59 -5.51 19.30 -23.62
CA ASP A 59 -5.69 18.09 -24.41
C ASP A 59 -6.75 17.15 -23.80
N GLN A 60 -7.13 17.39 -22.52
CA GLN A 60 -8.14 16.64 -21.79
C GLN A 60 -8.79 17.47 -20.68
N ILE A 61 -10.09 17.26 -20.47
CA ILE A 61 -10.84 17.77 -19.32
C ILE A 61 -11.48 16.59 -18.60
N ALA A 62 -11.40 16.57 -17.27
CA ALA A 62 -11.98 15.52 -16.45
C ALA A 62 -12.65 16.11 -15.22
N SER A 63 -13.71 15.44 -14.72
CA SER A 63 -14.30 15.70 -13.42
C SER A 63 -13.35 15.24 -12.29
N GLU A 64 -13.55 15.73 -11.06
CA GLU A 64 -12.69 15.38 -9.91
C GLU A 64 -12.59 13.87 -9.67
N LYS A 65 -13.65 13.12 -9.93
CA LYS A 65 -13.71 11.66 -9.79
C LYS A 65 -13.33 10.90 -11.06
N ASN A 66 -13.06 11.62 -12.17
CA ASN A 66 -12.85 11.05 -13.52
C ASN A 66 -14.06 10.25 -14.07
N ASP A 67 -15.26 10.47 -13.54
CA ASP A 67 -16.48 9.87 -14.07
C ASP A 67 -16.82 10.46 -15.44
N ASP A 68 -16.52 11.76 -15.64
CA ASP A 68 -16.63 12.44 -16.93
C ASP A 68 -15.22 12.78 -17.44
N THR A 69 -14.93 12.43 -18.68
CA THR A 69 -13.64 12.70 -19.32
C THR A 69 -13.84 13.05 -20.80
N TRP A 70 -13.42 14.25 -21.18
CA TRP A 70 -13.46 14.71 -22.57
C TRP A 70 -12.05 14.93 -23.10
N LEU A 71 -11.79 14.44 -24.32
CA LEU A 71 -10.52 14.57 -25.02
C LEU A 71 -10.61 15.63 -26.07
N GLU A 72 -9.56 16.42 -26.22
CA GLU A 72 -9.40 17.26 -27.39
C GLU A 72 -9.15 16.41 -28.65
N LEU A 73 -9.65 16.86 -29.81
CA LEU A 73 -9.64 16.11 -31.05
C LEU A 73 -8.26 15.58 -31.46
N ASN A 74 -7.20 16.37 -31.28
CA ASN A 74 -5.84 15.91 -31.58
C ASN A 74 -5.40 14.78 -30.60
N LYS A 75 -5.70 14.94 -29.33
CA LYS A 75 -5.41 13.90 -28.33
C LYS A 75 -6.18 12.63 -28.65
N PHE A 76 -7.42 12.74 -29.04
CA PHE A 76 -8.24 11.62 -29.46
C PHE A 76 -7.58 10.85 -30.62
N PHE A 77 -7.16 11.52 -31.71
CA PHE A 77 -6.46 10.88 -32.82
C PHE A 77 -5.10 10.29 -32.43
N GLN A 78 -4.33 10.98 -31.57
CA GLN A 78 -3.06 10.44 -31.04
C GLN A 78 -3.25 9.14 -30.23
N LEU A 79 -4.36 9.03 -29.50
CA LEU A 79 -4.67 7.81 -28.76
C LEU A 79 -5.21 6.69 -29.67
N LEU A 80 -5.94 7.04 -30.73
CA LEU A 80 -6.32 6.09 -31.79
C LEU A 80 -5.10 5.50 -32.49
N LEU A 81 -4.13 6.34 -32.86
CA LEU A 81 -2.86 5.90 -33.47
C LEU A 81 -2.06 4.96 -32.53
N LYS A 82 -2.25 5.07 -31.22
CA LYS A 82 -1.67 4.16 -30.24
C LYS A 82 -2.55 2.93 -29.94
N SER A 83 -3.60 2.75 -30.70
CA SER A 83 -4.60 1.69 -30.52
C SER A 83 -5.11 1.58 -29.07
N ASN A 84 -5.31 2.73 -28.40
CA ASN A 84 -5.80 2.76 -27.04
C ASN A 84 -7.22 2.13 -26.98
N PRO A 85 -7.43 1.03 -26.23
CA PRO A 85 -8.69 0.30 -26.25
C PRO A 85 -9.90 1.16 -25.85
N THR A 86 -9.76 1.99 -24.82
CA THR A 86 -10.86 2.84 -24.32
C THR A 86 -11.28 3.89 -25.35
N VAL A 87 -10.32 4.47 -26.08
CA VAL A 87 -10.59 5.46 -27.10
C VAL A 87 -11.13 4.79 -28.38
N LEU A 88 -10.60 3.62 -28.73
CA LEU A 88 -11.11 2.84 -29.86
C LEU A 88 -12.55 2.43 -29.61
N GLU A 89 -12.91 1.98 -28.40
CA GLU A 89 -14.28 1.66 -28.03
C GLU A 89 -15.27 2.80 -28.30
N SER A 90 -14.84 4.08 -28.18
CA SER A 90 -15.72 5.24 -28.40
C SER A 90 -16.27 5.34 -29.83
N LEU A 91 -15.57 4.79 -30.82
CA LEU A 91 -16.02 4.75 -32.21
C LEU A 91 -17.11 3.68 -32.47
N PHE A 92 -17.27 2.73 -31.55
CA PHE A 92 -18.17 1.58 -31.65
C PHE A 92 -19.23 1.56 -30.53
N VAL A 93 -19.40 2.66 -29.82
CA VAL A 93 -20.43 2.80 -28.80
C VAL A 93 -21.83 2.60 -29.42
N PRO A 94 -22.72 1.79 -28.80
CA PRO A 94 -24.07 1.59 -29.33
C PRO A 94 -24.90 2.90 -29.29
N GLU A 95 -25.79 3.08 -30.25
CA GLU A 95 -26.58 4.31 -30.43
C GLU A 95 -27.32 4.74 -29.16
N ARG A 96 -27.85 3.77 -28.39
CA ARG A 96 -28.51 4.04 -27.10
C ARG A 96 -27.65 4.75 -26.06
N CYS A 97 -26.33 4.73 -26.23
CA CYS A 97 -25.35 5.37 -25.34
C CYS A 97 -24.84 6.71 -25.88
N ILE A 98 -25.24 7.13 -27.07
CA ILE A 98 -24.83 8.42 -27.67
C ILE A 98 -25.75 9.51 -27.11
N LYS A 99 -25.17 10.51 -26.45
CA LYS A 99 -25.88 11.68 -25.93
C LYS A 99 -25.88 12.85 -26.93
N TYR A 100 -24.76 13.03 -27.60
CA TYR A 100 -24.59 14.07 -28.59
C TYR A 100 -23.57 13.65 -29.64
N GLU A 101 -23.86 13.89 -30.93
CA GLU A 101 -22.97 13.62 -32.07
C GLU A 101 -23.04 14.74 -33.06
N HIS A 102 -21.91 15.45 -33.26
CA HIS A 102 -21.74 16.44 -34.30
C HIS A 102 -21.47 15.77 -35.67
N PRO A 103 -21.86 16.33 -36.80
CA PRO A 103 -21.59 15.77 -38.14
C PRO A 103 -20.13 15.39 -38.41
N ILE A 104 -19.17 16.11 -37.84
CA ILE A 104 -17.75 15.78 -37.87
C ILE A 104 -17.49 14.38 -37.26
N MET A 105 -18.14 14.06 -36.15
CA MET A 105 -17.95 12.75 -35.52
C MET A 105 -18.55 11.65 -36.36
N THR A 106 -19.69 11.90 -37.00
CA THR A 106 -20.29 10.98 -37.95
C THR A 106 -19.35 10.70 -39.13
N GLU A 107 -18.64 11.72 -39.62
CA GLU A 107 -17.63 11.56 -40.70
C GLU A 107 -16.42 10.71 -40.20
N ILE A 108 -15.91 10.99 -39.03
CA ILE A 108 -14.83 10.17 -38.41
C ILE A 108 -15.27 8.69 -38.27
N LYS A 109 -16.49 8.44 -37.78
CA LYS A 109 -17.04 7.10 -37.60
C LYS A 109 -17.22 6.30 -38.91
N LYS A 110 -17.42 6.97 -40.05
CA LYS A 110 -17.42 6.27 -41.36
C LYS A 110 -16.09 5.57 -41.65
N HIS A 111 -15.01 6.06 -41.08
CA HIS A 111 -13.68 5.51 -41.27
C HIS A 111 -13.18 4.66 -40.10
N ARG A 112 -14.05 4.31 -39.11
CA ARG A 112 -13.68 3.63 -37.88
C ARG A 112 -12.92 2.33 -38.12
N ASP A 113 -13.24 1.57 -39.18
CA ASP A 113 -12.60 0.31 -39.50
C ASP A 113 -11.12 0.46 -39.90
N LYS A 114 -10.70 1.65 -40.36
CA LYS A 114 -9.29 1.95 -40.66
C LYS A 114 -8.40 2.05 -39.40
N PHE A 115 -9.00 2.20 -38.22
CA PHE A 115 -8.29 2.19 -36.93
C PHE A 115 -8.15 0.78 -36.37
N ILE A 116 -8.75 -0.22 -37.03
CA ILE A 116 -8.68 -1.63 -36.62
C ILE A 116 -7.48 -2.28 -37.33
N THR A 117 -6.44 -2.55 -36.53
CA THR A 117 -5.20 -3.16 -37.03
C THR A 117 -4.63 -4.15 -36.00
N LYS A 118 -3.62 -4.93 -36.38
CA LYS A 118 -2.93 -5.85 -35.47
C LYS A 118 -2.27 -5.13 -34.28
N GLU A 119 -1.99 -3.85 -34.39
CA GLU A 119 -1.49 -3.04 -33.27
C GLU A 119 -2.49 -2.95 -32.12
N CYS A 120 -3.80 -3.18 -32.36
CA CYS A 120 -4.82 -3.21 -31.30
C CYS A 120 -4.65 -4.36 -30.32
N PHE A 121 -4.05 -5.48 -30.72
CA PHE A 121 -3.93 -6.67 -29.88
C PHE A 121 -2.99 -6.44 -28.69
N LYS A 122 -1.87 -5.79 -28.92
CA LYS A 122 -0.87 -5.56 -27.88
C LYS A 122 -1.41 -4.76 -26.68
N PRO A 123 -2.08 -3.60 -26.89
CA PRO A 123 -2.76 -2.87 -25.80
C PRO A 123 -3.89 -3.67 -25.14
N ILE A 124 -4.70 -4.41 -25.91
CA ILE A 124 -5.79 -5.23 -25.35
C ILE A 124 -5.24 -6.31 -24.41
N LEU A 125 -4.22 -7.07 -24.83
CA LEU A 125 -3.55 -8.04 -23.99
C LEU A 125 -2.88 -7.37 -22.79
N GLY A 126 -2.12 -6.31 -23.00
CA GLY A 126 -1.44 -5.58 -21.95
C GLY A 126 -2.41 -5.07 -20.88
N TYR A 127 -3.55 -4.52 -21.29
CA TYR A 127 -4.59 -4.07 -20.37
C TYR A 127 -5.22 -5.24 -19.59
N SER A 128 -5.48 -6.36 -20.24
CA SER A 128 -5.98 -7.58 -19.58
C SER A 128 -5.01 -8.08 -18.51
N TYR A 129 -3.71 -8.12 -18.81
CA TYR A 129 -2.69 -8.49 -17.81
C TYR A 129 -2.64 -7.54 -16.63
N GLU A 130 -2.73 -6.23 -16.87
CA GLU A 130 -2.77 -5.24 -15.80
C GLU A 130 -3.98 -5.42 -14.88
N GLN A 131 -5.15 -5.76 -15.43
CA GLN A 131 -6.34 -6.02 -14.60
C GLN A 131 -6.16 -7.28 -13.75
N ILE A 132 -5.56 -8.34 -14.30
CA ILE A 132 -5.24 -9.57 -13.54
C ILE A 132 -4.22 -9.26 -12.44
N ARG A 133 -3.18 -8.48 -12.75
CA ARG A 133 -2.18 -8.05 -11.76
C ARG A 133 -2.80 -7.23 -10.64
N LYS A 134 -3.69 -6.28 -10.97
CA LYS A 134 -4.46 -5.50 -10.00
C LYS A 134 -5.36 -6.39 -9.14
N CYS A 135 -5.99 -7.38 -9.74
CA CYS A 135 -6.81 -8.36 -9.04
C CYS A 135 -5.98 -9.14 -8.00
N ARG A 136 -4.82 -9.67 -8.39
CA ARG A 136 -3.88 -10.36 -7.48
C ARG A 136 -3.31 -9.41 -6.41
N GLY A 137 -3.01 -8.17 -6.75
CA GLY A 137 -2.49 -7.16 -5.82
C GLY A 137 -3.51 -6.73 -4.76
N LEU A 138 -4.77 -6.58 -5.13
CA LEU A 138 -5.86 -6.31 -4.20
C LEU A 138 -6.08 -7.49 -3.26
N ASN A 139 -6.02 -8.73 -3.77
CA ASN A 139 -6.11 -9.93 -2.97
C ASN A 139 -5.06 -9.95 -1.86
N LYS A 140 -3.81 -9.62 -2.16
CA LYS A 140 -2.74 -9.50 -1.16
C LYS A 140 -3.09 -8.49 -0.05
N ARG A 141 -3.76 -7.39 -0.38
CA ARG A 141 -4.20 -6.38 0.61
C ARG A 141 -5.45 -6.81 1.40
N PHE A 142 -6.37 -7.57 0.80
CA PHE A 142 -7.55 -8.10 1.51
C PHE A 142 -7.19 -9.23 2.49
N LEU A 143 -6.18 -10.04 2.15
CA LEU A 143 -5.66 -11.12 2.98
C LEU A 143 -4.59 -10.65 3.96
N GLN A 144 -4.03 -9.46 3.75
CA GLN A 144 -3.02 -8.91 4.63
C GLN A 144 -3.66 -8.54 5.97
N GLU A 145 -3.15 -9.12 7.05
CA GLU A 145 -3.54 -8.73 8.40
C GLU A 145 -3.36 -7.22 8.57
N LYS A 146 -4.26 -6.61 9.34
CA LYS A 146 -4.20 -5.18 9.62
C LYS A 146 -2.84 -4.86 10.24
N ILE A 147 -2.06 -4.00 9.58
CA ILE A 147 -0.75 -3.58 10.09
C ILE A 147 -1.00 -2.73 11.34
N GLU A 148 -0.60 -3.23 12.51
CA GLU A 148 -0.59 -2.44 13.73
C GLU A 148 0.61 -1.50 13.72
N ARG A 149 0.40 -0.28 14.21
CA ARG A 149 1.49 0.68 14.34
C ARG A 149 2.49 0.19 15.39
N LYS A 150 3.72 -0.03 14.99
CA LYS A 150 4.85 -0.34 15.88
C LYS A 150 5.64 0.92 16.17
N GLY A 151 6.12 1.04 17.41
CA GLY A 151 7.03 2.11 17.80
C GLY A 151 8.47 1.81 17.40
N ILE A 152 9.33 2.83 17.49
CA ILE A 152 10.77 2.72 17.17
C ILE A 152 11.46 1.62 17.97
N LEU A 153 11.10 1.45 19.26
CA LEU A 153 11.70 0.43 20.14
C LEU A 153 11.37 -1.00 19.75
N ASP A 154 10.36 -1.23 18.91
CA ASP A 154 10.07 -2.55 18.35
C ASP A 154 11.13 -3.02 17.35
N PHE A 155 11.96 -2.09 16.88
CA PHE A 155 13.04 -2.34 15.92
C PHE A 155 14.44 -2.18 16.56
N VAL A 156 14.51 -2.13 17.89
CA VAL A 156 15.76 -2.03 18.65
C VAL A 156 16.04 -3.36 19.34
N TYR A 157 17.23 -3.88 19.10
CA TYR A 157 17.65 -5.21 19.54
C TYR A 157 18.92 -5.15 20.37
N THR A 158 19.00 -5.97 21.42
CA THR A 158 20.23 -6.24 22.17
C THR A 158 20.74 -7.63 21.83
N TYR A 159 22.06 -7.81 21.91
CA TYR A 159 22.73 -9.07 21.60
C TYR A 159 22.85 -9.95 22.85
N HIS A 160 22.70 -11.25 22.67
CA HIS A 160 22.91 -12.23 23.71
C HIS A 160 23.48 -13.52 23.11
N LYS A 161 24.73 -13.82 23.38
CA LYS A 161 25.46 -14.95 22.76
C LYS A 161 25.32 -14.90 21.22
N GLN A 162 24.69 -15.92 20.62
CA GLN A 162 24.46 -16.04 19.18
C GLN A 162 23.07 -15.51 18.74
N GLY A 163 22.31 -14.92 19.66
CA GLY A 163 20.98 -14.41 19.37
C GLY A 163 20.81 -12.93 19.67
N SER A 164 19.63 -12.42 19.35
CA SER A 164 19.21 -11.09 19.71
C SER A 164 17.81 -11.11 20.31
N SER A 165 17.48 -10.11 21.10
CA SER A 165 16.13 -9.90 21.64
C SER A 165 15.77 -8.44 21.58
N LYS A 166 14.46 -8.13 21.46
CA LYS A 166 14.00 -6.75 21.54
C LYS A 166 14.43 -6.13 22.85
N ILE A 167 14.92 -4.89 22.79
CA ILE A 167 15.38 -4.17 24.00
C ILE A 167 14.27 -4.05 25.05
N GLN A 168 13.03 -3.84 24.64
CA GLN A 168 11.89 -3.76 25.58
C GLN A 168 11.73 -5.05 26.38
N ASN A 169 11.77 -6.22 25.72
CA ASN A 169 11.68 -7.52 26.39
C ASN A 169 12.87 -7.75 27.32
N TRP A 170 14.07 -7.34 26.90
CA TRP A 170 15.30 -7.47 27.67
C TRP A 170 15.27 -6.63 28.94
N LEU A 171 14.75 -5.41 28.86
CA LEU A 171 14.55 -4.51 30.01
C LEU A 171 13.45 -5.04 30.94
N GLU A 172 12.31 -5.43 30.37
CA GLU A 172 11.16 -5.95 31.14
C GLU A 172 11.53 -7.21 31.93
N TYR A 173 12.27 -8.14 31.31
CA TYR A 173 12.75 -9.34 31.98
C TYR A 173 13.55 -9.04 33.25
N ARG A 174 14.21 -7.86 33.31
CA ARG A 174 15.05 -7.39 34.41
C ARG A 174 14.40 -6.31 35.27
N ASN A 175 13.10 -6.08 35.12
CA ASN A 175 12.39 -4.99 35.79
C ASN A 175 13.01 -3.61 35.52
N LEU A 176 13.68 -3.42 34.38
CA LEU A 176 14.25 -2.15 33.95
C LEU A 176 13.26 -1.40 33.05
N LYS A 177 13.34 -0.05 33.04
CA LYS A 177 12.43 0.79 32.27
C LYS A 177 13.19 1.70 31.33
N GLN A 178 12.75 1.79 30.09
CA GLN A 178 13.42 2.59 29.06
C GLN A 178 13.56 4.07 29.42
N LYS A 179 12.64 4.60 30.25
CA LYS A 179 12.65 6.01 30.67
C LYS A 179 13.86 6.41 31.54
N TYR A 180 14.55 5.41 32.11
CA TYR A 180 15.80 5.61 32.88
C TYR A 180 17.06 5.26 32.07
N CYS A 181 16.91 4.96 30.80
CA CYS A 181 18.07 4.66 29.95
C CYS A 181 18.66 5.93 29.33
N GLY A 182 19.98 5.97 29.21
CA GLY A 182 20.74 6.91 28.39
C GLY A 182 21.44 6.16 27.26
N LEU A 183 21.60 6.81 26.10
CA LEU A 183 22.25 6.21 24.92
C LEU A 183 23.45 7.03 24.48
N VAL A 184 24.53 6.32 24.10
CA VAL A 184 25.69 6.89 23.43
C VAL A 184 26.00 6.05 22.19
N ASN A 185 26.32 6.70 21.09
CA ASN A 185 26.75 6.01 19.87
C ASN A 185 28.02 5.16 20.13
N VAL A 186 28.03 3.96 19.59
CA VAL A 186 29.28 3.17 19.52
C VAL A 186 30.13 3.76 18.39
N PRO A 187 31.37 4.21 18.67
CA PRO A 187 32.23 4.80 17.65
C PRO A 187 32.43 3.89 16.46
N ASN A 188 32.42 4.45 15.26
CA ASN A 188 32.60 3.73 13.97
C ASN A 188 31.55 2.66 13.64
N MET A 189 30.41 2.65 14.33
CA MET A 189 29.31 1.72 14.07
C MET A 189 28.01 2.48 13.85
N HIS A 190 27.41 2.33 12.67
CA HIS A 190 26.10 2.94 12.37
C HIS A 190 24.98 2.22 13.14
N ASP A 191 24.05 3.00 13.68
CA ASP A 191 22.84 2.52 14.36
C ASP A 191 23.11 1.53 15.52
N ASN A 192 24.31 1.59 16.12
CA ASN A 192 24.69 0.83 17.31
C ASN A 192 24.98 1.78 18.48
N TYR A 193 24.47 1.40 19.65
CA TYR A 193 24.48 2.26 20.82
C TYR A 193 24.86 1.48 22.08
N SER A 194 25.59 2.13 22.98
CA SER A 194 25.77 1.68 24.36
C SER A 194 24.65 2.23 25.22
N VAL A 195 24.01 1.39 25.99
CA VAL A 195 22.89 1.73 26.89
C VAL A 195 23.41 1.88 28.30
N PHE A 196 23.15 3.02 28.91
CA PHE A 196 23.45 3.34 30.29
C PHE A 196 22.17 3.44 31.11
N TYR A 197 22.25 3.24 32.42
CA TYR A 197 21.06 3.17 33.25
C TYR A 197 21.17 4.06 34.49
N ASP A 198 20.12 4.81 34.75
CA ASP A 198 19.98 5.70 35.90
C ASP A 198 19.35 4.94 37.08
N TRP A 199 20.18 4.22 37.82
CA TRP A 199 19.78 3.45 39.00
C TRP A 199 19.21 4.37 40.09
N GLY A 200 19.78 5.54 40.29
CA GLY A 200 19.34 6.48 41.32
C GLY A 200 17.88 6.91 41.11
N ASN A 201 17.54 7.36 39.91
CA ASN A 201 16.16 7.71 39.57
C ASN A 201 15.24 6.49 39.53
N HIS A 202 15.71 5.32 39.09
CA HIS A 202 14.92 4.12 39.13
C HIS A 202 14.51 3.78 40.57
N PHE A 203 15.46 3.73 41.50
CA PHE A 203 15.19 3.40 42.90
C PHE A 203 14.29 4.44 43.56
N LEU A 204 14.54 5.71 43.30
CA LEU A 204 13.76 6.82 43.85
C LEU A 204 12.29 6.79 43.38
N TYR A 205 12.06 6.75 42.08
CA TYR A 205 10.70 6.87 41.52
C TYR A 205 9.89 5.57 41.52
N GLU A 206 10.56 4.40 41.59
CA GLU A 206 9.89 3.12 41.72
C GLU A 206 9.80 2.66 43.17
N ASN A 207 10.23 3.51 44.12
CA ASN A 207 10.22 3.24 45.57
C ASN A 207 10.94 1.95 45.96
N VAL A 208 12.09 1.67 45.33
CA VAL A 208 12.91 0.48 45.61
C VAL A 208 13.83 0.78 46.77
N THR A 209 13.78 -0.06 47.79
CA THR A 209 14.62 0.06 48.98
C THR A 209 15.70 -1.01 49.00
N PHE A 210 16.75 -0.83 49.81
CA PHE A 210 17.76 -1.88 50.02
C PHE A 210 17.14 -3.15 50.61
N LYS A 211 16.08 -3.03 51.44
CA LYS A 211 15.34 -4.17 51.97
C LYS A 211 14.79 -5.05 50.86
N ASP A 212 14.20 -4.44 49.83
CA ASP A 212 13.64 -5.16 48.67
C ASP A 212 14.73 -5.90 47.90
N LEU A 213 15.90 -5.26 47.67
CA LEU A 213 17.05 -5.89 47.01
C LEU A 213 17.57 -7.09 47.82
N LYS A 214 17.67 -6.93 49.17
CA LYS A 214 18.10 -7.99 50.06
C LYS A 214 17.14 -9.17 50.05
N GLU A 215 15.84 -8.94 50.13
CA GLU A 215 14.81 -9.99 50.08
C GLU A 215 14.86 -10.76 48.76
N ALA A 216 14.99 -10.04 47.63
CA ALA A 216 15.11 -10.67 46.31
C ALA A 216 16.41 -11.48 46.14
N TYR A 217 17.52 -11.02 46.70
CA TYR A 217 18.78 -11.77 46.71
C TYR A 217 18.71 -13.04 47.53
N LEU A 218 18.01 -13.01 48.67
CA LEU A 218 17.86 -14.14 49.60
C LEU A 218 16.70 -15.09 49.21
N ASP A 219 15.89 -14.74 48.23
CA ASP A 219 14.82 -15.58 47.72
C ASP A 219 15.41 -16.76 46.92
N ASP A 220 15.36 -17.96 47.47
CA ASP A 220 15.88 -19.19 46.86
C ASP A 220 14.89 -19.80 45.84
N ASN A 221 13.67 -19.23 45.65
CA ASN A 221 12.71 -19.75 44.68
C ASN A 221 13.21 -19.61 43.24
N VAL A 222 13.01 -20.65 42.43
CA VAL A 222 13.25 -20.62 41.00
C VAL A 222 11.97 -20.20 40.27
N TYR A 223 12.04 -19.17 39.47
CA TYR A 223 10.91 -18.66 38.67
C TYR A 223 11.15 -18.92 37.19
N ASP A 224 10.27 -19.73 36.59
CA ASP A 224 10.25 -19.85 35.12
C ASP A 224 9.49 -18.67 34.48
N THR A 225 10.21 -17.57 34.33
CA THR A 225 9.66 -16.31 33.77
C THR A 225 9.10 -16.51 32.38
N ILE A 226 9.73 -17.38 31.56
CA ILE A 226 9.30 -17.63 30.19
C ILE A 226 7.93 -18.32 30.17
N ASN A 227 7.76 -19.34 30.97
CA ASN A 227 6.49 -20.06 31.08
C ASN A 227 5.38 -19.17 31.68
N ILE A 228 5.70 -18.37 32.70
CA ILE A 228 4.75 -17.42 33.27
C ILE A 228 4.24 -16.41 32.19
N VAL A 229 5.14 -15.82 31.40
CA VAL A 229 4.79 -14.90 30.33
C VAL A 229 3.97 -15.60 29.25
N LYS A 230 4.32 -16.83 28.86
CA LYS A 230 3.58 -17.63 27.88
C LYS A 230 2.14 -17.90 28.33
N ARG A 231 1.93 -18.28 29.60
CA ARG A 231 0.59 -18.50 30.16
C ARG A 231 -0.26 -17.22 30.16
N LEU A 232 0.33 -16.08 30.55
CA LEU A 232 -0.37 -14.79 30.54
C LEU A 232 -0.75 -14.37 29.10
N LYS A 233 0.11 -14.60 28.12
CA LYS A 233 -0.20 -14.32 26.71
C LYS A 233 -1.31 -15.20 26.15
N ASN A 234 -1.43 -16.43 26.63
CA ASN A 234 -2.51 -17.36 26.28
C ASN A 234 -3.85 -17.04 27.00
N GLY A 235 -3.95 -15.88 27.64
CA GLY A 235 -5.20 -15.40 28.23
C GLY A 235 -5.46 -15.85 29.68
N GLU A 236 -4.50 -16.47 30.35
CA GLU A 236 -4.63 -16.87 31.76
C GLU A 236 -4.50 -15.65 32.70
N LYS A 237 -5.62 -14.96 32.93
CA LYS A 237 -5.70 -13.78 33.83
C LYS A 237 -5.71 -14.23 35.28
N ASN A 238 -4.52 -14.49 35.87
CA ASN A 238 -4.38 -14.92 37.27
C ASN A 238 -3.50 -13.94 38.05
N LEU A 239 -4.07 -13.33 39.11
CA LEU A 239 -3.36 -12.36 39.95
C LEU A 239 -2.08 -12.95 40.56
N ASN A 240 -2.11 -14.24 40.91
CA ASN A 240 -0.95 -14.94 41.49
C ASN A 240 0.18 -15.09 40.46
N LEU A 241 -0.15 -15.31 39.18
CA LEU A 241 0.85 -15.33 38.08
C LEU A 241 1.51 -13.96 37.88
N LEU A 242 0.73 -12.90 37.94
CA LEU A 242 1.27 -11.52 37.84
C LEU A 242 2.19 -11.21 39.05
N LYS A 243 1.82 -11.61 40.27
CA LYS A 243 2.68 -11.46 41.44
C LYS A 243 3.97 -12.27 41.31
N LYS A 244 3.89 -13.52 40.82
CA LYS A 244 5.07 -14.35 40.55
C LYS A 244 5.96 -13.74 39.47
N LEU A 245 5.38 -13.21 38.40
CA LEU A 245 6.12 -12.54 37.36
C LEU A 245 6.91 -11.33 37.91
N ARG A 246 6.26 -10.46 38.69
CA ARG A 246 6.93 -9.28 39.28
C ARG A 246 8.08 -9.70 40.19
N LYS A 247 7.89 -10.73 41.05
CA LYS A 247 8.97 -11.28 41.88
C LYS A 247 10.11 -11.81 41.02
N ALA A 248 9.81 -12.56 39.96
CA ALA A 248 10.80 -13.09 39.06
C ALA A 248 11.60 -11.98 38.36
N GLN A 249 10.92 -10.98 37.84
CA GLN A 249 11.55 -9.83 37.17
C GLN A 249 12.45 -9.03 38.11
N PHE A 250 11.98 -8.81 39.35
CA PHE A 250 12.76 -8.12 40.38
C PHE A 250 13.99 -8.92 40.79
N LYS A 251 13.87 -10.24 40.97
CA LYS A 251 15.01 -11.14 41.24
C LYS A 251 16.02 -11.13 40.09
N ASN A 252 15.53 -11.12 38.84
CA ASN A 252 16.38 -11.01 37.65
C ASN A 252 17.15 -9.68 37.64
N MET A 253 16.52 -8.56 38.06
CA MET A 253 17.19 -7.28 38.21
C MET A 253 18.34 -7.35 39.21
N VAL A 254 18.09 -7.91 40.40
CA VAL A 254 19.11 -8.02 41.43
C VAL A 254 20.26 -8.93 40.96
N ASN A 255 19.97 -10.08 40.35
CA ASN A 255 20.98 -10.96 39.79
C ASN A 255 21.82 -10.24 38.71
N PHE A 256 21.16 -9.47 37.85
CA PHE A 256 21.84 -8.67 36.83
C PHE A 256 22.79 -7.64 37.44
N ILE A 257 22.34 -6.88 38.48
CA ILE A 257 23.18 -5.94 39.24
C ILE A 257 24.39 -6.65 39.81
N MET A 258 24.17 -7.79 40.47
CA MET A 258 25.23 -8.59 41.10
C MET A 258 26.30 -9.03 40.11
N GLU A 259 25.89 -9.46 38.92
CA GLU A 259 26.78 -9.92 37.87
C GLU A 259 27.48 -8.74 37.18
N LYS A 260 26.73 -7.72 36.81
CA LYS A 260 27.24 -6.58 36.05
C LYS A 260 28.30 -5.75 36.79
N TYR A 261 28.12 -5.60 38.12
CA TYR A 261 29.01 -4.80 38.96
C TYR A 261 29.94 -5.63 39.84
N ASP A 262 30.05 -6.94 39.57
CA ASP A 262 30.91 -7.90 40.29
C ASP A 262 30.76 -7.80 41.81
N LEU A 263 29.52 -7.81 42.30
CA LEU A 263 29.22 -7.65 43.71
C LEU A 263 29.25 -8.98 44.47
N ARG A 264 29.34 -10.12 43.80
CA ARG A 264 29.37 -11.45 44.45
C ARG A 264 30.72 -11.67 45.15
N SER A 265 30.66 -12.09 46.44
CA SER A 265 31.86 -12.42 47.17
C SER A 265 32.29 -13.87 46.94
N THR A 266 33.53 -14.07 46.59
CA THR A 266 34.19 -15.38 46.46
C THR A 266 34.85 -15.87 47.78
N SER A 267 34.63 -15.11 48.87
CA SER A 267 35.22 -15.45 50.18
C SER A 267 34.73 -16.78 50.71
N ALA A 268 35.63 -17.61 51.24
CA ALA A 268 35.29 -18.87 51.93
C ALA A 268 34.47 -18.65 53.22
N TYR A 269 34.58 -17.44 53.83
CA TYR A 269 33.89 -17.11 55.08
C TYR A 269 32.77 -16.12 54.83
N PHE A 270 31.54 -16.48 55.20
CA PHE A 270 30.34 -15.63 55.12
C PHE A 270 30.08 -14.98 53.75
N PRO A 271 30.09 -15.74 52.62
CA PRO A 271 29.98 -15.18 51.27
C PRO A 271 28.70 -14.39 51.08
N LYS A 272 27.55 -14.86 51.56
CA LYS A 272 26.26 -14.17 51.49
C LYS A 272 26.28 -12.80 52.19
N MET A 273 26.86 -12.74 53.41
CA MET A 273 26.95 -11.49 54.19
C MET A 273 27.87 -10.45 53.50
N LYS A 274 29.03 -10.90 53.02
CA LYS A 274 29.95 -10.01 52.26
C LYS A 274 29.35 -9.49 50.96
N THR A 275 28.60 -10.34 50.26
CA THR A 275 27.84 -9.94 49.06
C THR A 275 26.79 -8.90 49.39
N LEU A 276 25.99 -9.09 50.43
CA LEU A 276 24.98 -8.12 50.90
C LEU A 276 25.61 -6.79 51.30
N ARG A 277 26.78 -6.81 51.95
CA ARG A 277 27.51 -5.55 52.25
C ARG A 277 27.91 -4.79 51.00
N ARG A 278 28.51 -5.48 50.01
CA ARG A 278 28.88 -4.85 48.71
C ARG A 278 27.65 -4.32 47.99
N LEU A 279 26.54 -5.05 47.99
CA LEU A 279 25.29 -4.62 47.39
C LEU A 279 24.75 -3.34 48.05
N ASN A 280 24.82 -3.28 49.42
CA ASN A 280 24.38 -2.11 50.17
C ASN A 280 25.27 -0.88 49.88
N GLU A 281 26.57 -1.08 49.87
CA GLU A 281 27.53 0.00 49.52
C GLU A 281 27.27 0.49 48.09
N TRP A 282 27.06 -0.40 47.13
CA TRP A 282 26.75 -0.05 45.75
C TRP A 282 25.41 0.69 45.64
N PHE A 283 24.34 0.22 46.31
CA PHE A 283 23.02 0.82 46.33
C PHE A 283 23.06 2.28 46.86
N ASN A 284 23.74 2.50 47.97
CA ASN A 284 23.85 3.83 48.61
C ASN A 284 24.66 4.84 47.75
N ASN A 285 25.50 4.35 46.88
CA ASN A 285 26.29 5.19 45.98
C ASN A 285 25.52 5.58 44.66
N GLN A 286 24.32 5.03 44.44
CA GLN A 286 23.55 5.37 43.24
C GLN A 286 22.87 6.75 43.40
N LYS A 287 23.34 7.72 42.61
CA LYS A 287 22.75 9.07 42.55
C LYS A 287 21.89 9.22 41.32
N PRO A 288 20.80 10.01 41.37
CA PRO A 288 20.04 10.38 40.18
C PRO A 288 20.91 11.09 39.13
N ILE A 289 20.84 10.61 37.88
CA ILE A 289 21.60 11.19 36.77
C ILE A 289 20.69 12.07 35.90
N GLY A 290 19.44 11.64 35.67
CA GLY A 290 18.46 12.41 34.92
C GLY A 290 18.40 12.08 33.44
N TYR A 291 18.70 10.83 33.04
CA TYR A 291 18.46 10.38 31.67
C TYR A 291 16.98 10.48 31.31
N LYS A 292 16.70 10.79 30.05
CA LYS A 292 15.33 11.06 29.57
C LYS A 292 14.74 9.92 28.73
N GLY A 293 15.36 8.73 28.79
CA GLY A 293 14.94 7.56 28.02
C GLY A 293 15.47 7.53 26.57
N MET A 294 15.22 6.43 25.91
CA MET A 294 15.73 6.15 24.55
C MET A 294 14.89 6.80 23.45
N THR A 295 13.66 7.23 23.76
CA THR A 295 12.76 7.87 22.79
C THR A 295 12.15 9.15 23.39
N ASN A 296 11.52 9.99 22.54
CA ASN A 296 10.65 11.05 23.03
C ASN A 296 9.33 10.46 23.55
N LYS A 297 8.59 11.22 24.36
CA LYS A 297 7.31 10.76 24.95
C LYS A 297 6.26 10.37 23.91
N GLU A 298 6.31 10.99 22.74
CA GLU A 298 5.30 10.85 21.68
C GLU A 298 5.69 9.77 20.65
N GLU A 299 6.90 9.20 20.76
CA GLU A 299 7.45 8.21 19.82
C GLU A 299 7.35 8.64 18.33
N THR A 300 7.37 9.95 18.08
CA THR A 300 7.24 10.54 16.75
C THR A 300 8.56 10.67 16.00
N SER A 301 9.69 10.48 16.69
CA SER A 301 11.03 10.56 16.10
C SER A 301 11.39 9.27 15.36
N ASN A 302 12.10 9.42 14.25
CA ASN A 302 12.73 8.30 13.51
C ASN A 302 14.12 7.96 14.06
N GLU A 303 14.54 8.62 15.13
CA GLU A 303 15.87 8.47 15.72
C GLU A 303 15.79 8.25 17.23
N LEU A 304 16.74 7.48 17.76
CA LEU A 304 16.87 7.27 19.19
C LEU A 304 17.48 8.51 19.84
N ARG A 305 17.06 8.77 21.09
CA ARG A 305 17.54 9.93 21.85
C ARG A 305 18.90 9.62 22.46
N LEU A 306 19.90 10.42 22.10
CA LEU A 306 21.22 10.37 22.71
C LEU A 306 21.24 11.12 24.06
N SER A 307 22.16 10.72 24.92
CA SER A 307 22.40 11.28 26.24
C SER A 307 23.88 11.61 26.43
N SER A 308 24.16 12.62 27.25
CA SER A 308 25.52 12.83 27.75
C SER A 308 25.77 11.86 28.91
N VAL A 309 26.85 11.09 28.82
CA VAL A 309 27.25 10.10 29.83
C VAL A 309 28.69 10.35 30.24
N GLU A 310 28.99 10.29 31.54
CA GLU A 310 30.34 10.40 32.07
C GLU A 310 31.22 9.22 31.58
N LYS A 311 32.52 9.47 31.37
CA LYS A 311 33.42 8.51 30.73
C LYS A 311 33.58 7.19 31.46
N ASP A 312 33.48 7.18 32.79
CA ASP A 312 33.78 6.02 33.62
C ASP A 312 32.53 5.18 33.97
N VAL A 313 31.38 5.54 33.43
CA VAL A 313 30.15 4.77 33.65
C VAL A 313 30.11 3.54 32.76
N LEU A 314 29.76 2.38 33.32
CA LEU A 314 29.64 1.13 32.56
C LEU A 314 28.26 1.03 31.88
N PRO A 315 28.21 0.76 30.57
CA PRO A 315 26.95 0.50 29.88
C PRO A 315 26.29 -0.78 30.37
N ILE A 316 24.99 -0.80 30.51
CA ILE A 316 24.25 -2.03 30.91
C ILE A 316 24.17 -3.05 29.80
N CYS A 317 24.06 -2.62 28.54
CA CYS A 317 24.11 -3.46 27.33
C CYS A 317 24.47 -2.63 26.11
N GLN A 318 24.62 -3.30 24.99
CA GLN A 318 24.70 -2.68 23.66
C GLN A 318 23.48 -3.05 22.85
N ILE A 319 23.05 -2.16 21.96
CA ILE A 319 21.88 -2.33 21.09
C ILE A 319 22.22 -1.96 19.67
N SER A 320 21.48 -2.57 18.73
CA SER A 320 21.43 -2.18 17.34
C SER A 320 20.01 -1.74 16.99
N TYR A 321 19.89 -0.65 16.26
CA TYR A 321 18.64 -0.15 15.75
C TYR A 321 18.47 -0.51 14.27
N ASN A 322 17.47 -1.33 13.95
CA ASN A 322 17.09 -1.64 12.57
C ASN A 322 16.29 -0.48 11.98
N LYS A 323 16.98 0.60 11.59
CA LYS A 323 16.40 1.83 11.06
C LYS A 323 15.65 1.59 9.74
N ASP A 324 16.20 0.76 8.85
CA ASP A 324 15.58 0.43 7.57
C ASP A 324 14.29 -0.35 7.76
N GLY A 325 14.28 -1.31 8.69
CA GLY A 325 13.07 -2.05 9.06
C GLY A 325 11.97 -1.17 9.63
N TYR A 326 12.33 -0.19 10.47
CA TYR A 326 11.39 0.79 11.00
C TYR A 326 10.85 1.71 9.90
N SER A 327 11.72 2.23 9.03
CA SER A 327 11.33 3.10 7.91
C SER A 327 10.39 2.39 6.95
N SER A 328 10.69 1.14 6.59
CA SER A 328 9.82 0.30 5.76
C SER A 328 8.46 0.08 6.40
N HIS A 329 8.44 -0.22 7.72
CA HIS A 329 7.19 -0.39 8.46
C HIS A 329 6.33 0.90 8.48
N CYS A 330 6.95 2.07 8.65
CA CYS A 330 6.26 3.36 8.63
C CYS A 330 5.62 3.63 7.26
N VAL A 331 6.34 3.32 6.17
CA VAL A 331 5.83 3.45 4.79
C VAL A 331 4.66 2.49 4.56
N ASP A 332 4.78 1.23 4.96
CA ASP A 332 3.72 0.23 4.80
C ASP A 332 2.48 0.60 5.61
N TYR A 333 2.65 1.06 6.85
CA TYR A 333 1.55 1.53 7.69
C TYR A 333 0.84 2.74 7.08
N LYS A 334 1.62 3.73 6.59
CA LYS A 334 1.08 4.92 5.90
C LYS A 334 0.31 4.52 4.65
N ASN A 335 0.89 3.68 3.79
CA ASN A 335 0.25 3.19 2.56
C ASN A 335 -1.04 2.43 2.85
N GLN A 336 -1.08 1.64 3.94
CA GLN A 336 -2.32 0.97 4.34
C GLN A 336 -3.38 1.96 4.80
N LYS A 337 -3.02 2.98 5.59
CA LYS A 337 -3.96 4.01 6.05
C LYS A 337 -4.50 4.86 4.91
N GLU A 338 -3.66 5.27 3.98
CA GLU A 338 -4.08 5.99 2.78
C GLU A 338 -5.01 5.14 1.92
N TRP A 339 -4.72 3.85 1.76
CA TRP A 339 -5.60 2.95 1.05
C TRP A 339 -6.95 2.76 1.78
N GLU A 340 -6.95 2.60 3.11
CA GLU A 340 -8.19 2.51 3.91
C GLU A 340 -9.06 3.75 3.77
N ALA A 341 -8.45 4.95 3.71
CA ALA A 341 -9.16 6.22 3.58
C ALA A 341 -9.72 6.45 2.17
N ASN A 342 -8.98 6.06 1.13
CA ASN A 342 -9.30 6.37 -0.27
C ASN A 342 -10.03 5.24 -1.01
N ARG A 343 -10.17 4.05 -0.40
CA ARG A 343 -10.87 2.92 -1.03
C ARG A 343 -12.36 3.19 -1.16
N ASN A 344 -12.97 2.72 -2.26
CA ASN A 344 -14.41 2.69 -2.40
C ASN A 344 -15.01 1.72 -1.36
N PRO A 345 -15.84 2.19 -0.39
CA PRO A 345 -16.36 1.36 0.70
C PRO A 345 -17.24 0.21 0.20
N GLN A 346 -18.10 0.47 -0.79
CA GLN A 346 -19.01 -0.53 -1.35
C GLN A 346 -18.22 -1.64 -2.06
N ARG A 347 -17.26 -1.27 -2.91
CA ARG A 347 -16.37 -2.23 -3.59
C ARG A 347 -15.55 -3.06 -2.60
N TYR A 348 -15.13 -2.46 -1.50
CA TYR A 348 -14.44 -3.19 -0.44
C TYR A 348 -15.34 -4.23 0.22
N LEU A 349 -16.59 -3.88 0.54
CA LEU A 349 -17.55 -4.81 1.14
C LEU A 349 -17.91 -5.95 0.20
N GLU A 350 -18.10 -5.67 -1.09
CA GLU A 350 -18.40 -6.67 -2.12
C GLU A 350 -17.28 -7.72 -2.28
N ASN A 351 -16.02 -7.32 -2.07
CA ASN A 351 -14.84 -8.18 -2.24
C ASN A 351 -14.24 -8.68 -0.92
N LYS A 352 -14.74 -8.23 0.25
CA LYS A 352 -14.24 -8.66 1.56
C LYS A 352 -14.42 -10.17 1.75
N GLY A 353 -13.31 -10.84 2.07
CA GLY A 353 -13.28 -12.30 2.24
C GLY A 353 -13.29 -13.10 0.93
N LYS A 354 -13.16 -12.42 -0.24
CA LYS A 354 -13.07 -13.06 -1.54
C LYS A 354 -11.65 -12.95 -2.09
N MET A 355 -11.25 -13.94 -2.87
CA MET A 355 -9.87 -14.06 -3.33
C MET A 355 -9.48 -13.08 -4.44
N PHE A 356 -10.41 -12.29 -5.01
CA PHE A 356 -10.11 -11.40 -6.15
C PHE A 356 -11.15 -10.30 -6.38
N ASP A 357 -10.73 -9.25 -7.10
CA ASP A 357 -11.61 -8.17 -7.55
C ASP A 357 -12.37 -8.59 -8.81
N ARG A 358 -13.63 -8.93 -8.63
CA ARG A 358 -14.53 -9.45 -9.68
C ARG A 358 -14.74 -8.47 -10.83
N LYS A 359 -14.84 -7.16 -10.56
CA LYS A 359 -15.01 -6.13 -11.60
C LYS A 359 -13.81 -6.14 -12.55
N ASN A 360 -12.59 -6.21 -12.01
CA ASN A 360 -11.37 -6.21 -12.82
C ASN A 360 -11.24 -7.50 -13.64
N VAL A 361 -11.59 -8.65 -13.08
CA VAL A 361 -11.55 -9.93 -13.80
C VAL A 361 -12.59 -9.98 -14.92
N ALA A 362 -13.83 -9.60 -14.64
CA ALA A 362 -14.88 -9.51 -15.67
C ALA A 362 -14.46 -8.58 -16.82
N HIS A 363 -13.77 -7.48 -16.49
CA HIS A 363 -13.24 -6.55 -17.49
C HIS A 363 -12.12 -7.17 -18.34
N SER A 364 -11.22 -7.95 -17.73
CA SER A 364 -10.18 -8.70 -18.45
C SER A 364 -10.77 -9.72 -19.43
N VAL A 365 -11.76 -10.48 -18.97
CA VAL A 365 -12.45 -11.47 -19.81
C VAL A 365 -13.14 -10.80 -20.99
N ARG A 366 -13.85 -9.69 -20.74
CA ARG A 366 -14.48 -8.91 -21.82
C ARG A 366 -13.47 -8.48 -22.90
N LEU A 367 -12.33 -7.94 -22.48
CA LEU A 367 -11.31 -7.49 -23.42
C LEU A 367 -10.68 -8.64 -24.20
N LEU A 368 -10.46 -9.79 -23.57
CA LEU A 368 -9.95 -10.99 -24.26
C LEU A 368 -10.95 -11.50 -25.30
N HIS A 369 -12.25 -11.51 -24.98
CA HIS A 369 -13.29 -11.89 -25.94
C HIS A 369 -13.35 -10.92 -27.13
N MET A 370 -13.32 -9.60 -26.86
CA MET A 370 -13.30 -8.59 -27.93
C MET A 370 -12.05 -8.73 -28.81
N GLY A 371 -10.89 -8.96 -28.19
CA GLY A 371 -9.65 -9.18 -28.94
C GLY A 371 -9.68 -10.42 -29.81
N LEU A 372 -10.27 -11.51 -29.29
CA LEU A 372 -10.44 -12.77 -30.04
C LEU A 372 -11.42 -12.62 -31.21
N GLU A 373 -12.54 -11.92 -31.00
CA GLU A 373 -13.47 -11.59 -32.08
C GLU A 373 -12.78 -10.75 -33.17
N LEU A 374 -12.07 -9.71 -32.72
CA LEU A 374 -11.32 -8.85 -33.63
C LEU A 374 -10.31 -9.65 -34.47
N ALA A 375 -9.56 -10.58 -33.85
CA ALA A 375 -8.59 -11.40 -34.55
C ALA A 375 -9.24 -12.33 -35.59
N LYS A 376 -10.39 -12.93 -35.27
CA LYS A 376 -11.07 -13.91 -36.11
C LYS A 376 -11.96 -13.29 -37.20
N THR A 377 -12.59 -12.17 -36.91
CA THR A 377 -13.66 -11.60 -37.75
C THR A 377 -13.38 -10.19 -38.25
N GLY A 378 -12.37 -9.51 -37.72
CA GLY A 378 -12.14 -8.08 -37.95
C GLY A 378 -13.18 -7.15 -37.30
N GLN A 379 -14.14 -7.67 -36.53
CA GLN A 379 -15.20 -6.87 -35.89
C GLN A 379 -14.82 -6.47 -34.47
N PHE A 380 -15.17 -5.26 -34.10
CA PHE A 380 -14.91 -4.72 -32.76
C PHE A 380 -16.23 -4.41 -32.05
N ASN A 381 -16.77 -5.42 -31.34
CA ASN A 381 -18.09 -5.33 -30.72
C ASN A 381 -17.98 -4.87 -29.26
N VAL A 382 -18.36 -3.62 -29.01
CA VAL A 382 -18.37 -3.02 -27.67
C VAL A 382 -19.57 -3.48 -26.86
N ASP A 383 -20.75 -3.55 -27.48
CA ASP A 383 -21.98 -4.03 -26.85
C ASP A 383 -21.99 -5.56 -26.73
N ARG A 384 -21.95 -6.05 -25.52
CA ARG A 384 -21.92 -7.50 -25.21
C ARG A 384 -23.30 -8.11 -24.93
N THR A 385 -24.37 -7.32 -25.07
CA THR A 385 -25.75 -7.69 -24.66
C THR A 385 -26.17 -9.03 -25.24
N ASN A 386 -25.93 -9.26 -26.51
CA ASN A 386 -26.37 -10.47 -27.25
C ASN A 386 -25.23 -11.44 -27.56
N ILE A 387 -24.03 -11.27 -26.95
CA ILE A 387 -22.85 -12.07 -27.26
C ILE A 387 -22.48 -12.97 -26.09
N ASP A 388 -22.00 -12.40 -24.99
CA ASP A 388 -21.51 -13.13 -23.83
C ASP A 388 -21.81 -12.43 -22.50
N ARG A 389 -22.81 -11.55 -22.50
CA ARG A 389 -23.24 -10.76 -21.35
C ARG A 389 -23.39 -11.59 -20.09
N ASP A 390 -24.16 -12.68 -20.17
CA ASP A 390 -24.50 -13.47 -19.00
C ASP A 390 -23.25 -14.18 -18.41
N PHE A 391 -22.33 -14.62 -19.24
CA PHE A 391 -21.07 -15.21 -18.80
C PHE A 391 -20.23 -14.17 -18.03
N ILE A 392 -20.05 -12.96 -18.60
CA ILE A 392 -19.27 -11.88 -17.96
C ILE A 392 -19.95 -11.39 -16.67
N LEU A 393 -21.28 -11.30 -16.66
CA LEU A 393 -22.02 -10.94 -15.45
C LEU A 393 -21.92 -11.98 -14.34
N ASN A 394 -21.93 -13.29 -14.68
CA ASN A 394 -21.73 -14.35 -13.70
C ASN A 394 -20.36 -14.22 -13.00
N ILE A 395 -19.30 -13.89 -13.74
CA ILE A 395 -17.99 -13.58 -13.16
C ILE A 395 -18.08 -12.35 -12.23
N ARG A 396 -18.71 -11.29 -12.70
CA ARG A 396 -18.87 -10.02 -11.94
C ARG A 396 -19.67 -10.22 -10.65
N LEU A 397 -20.71 -11.04 -10.67
CA LEU A 397 -21.53 -11.39 -9.52
C LEU A 397 -20.85 -12.40 -8.59
N GLY A 398 -19.85 -13.14 -9.11
CA GLY A 398 -19.02 -14.08 -8.36
C GLY A 398 -19.59 -15.47 -8.23
N ASN A 399 -20.24 -15.92 -9.26
CA ASN A 399 -20.75 -17.28 -9.37
C ASN A 399 -19.70 -18.28 -9.91
N THR A 400 -18.46 -17.82 -10.15
CA THR A 400 -17.35 -18.61 -10.68
C THR A 400 -16.18 -18.54 -9.69
N SER A 401 -15.45 -19.64 -9.49
CA SER A 401 -14.26 -19.69 -8.62
C SER A 401 -13.09 -18.93 -9.24
N TYR A 402 -12.10 -18.59 -8.41
CA TYR A 402 -10.90 -17.86 -8.87
C TYR A 402 -10.05 -18.74 -9.80
N GLU A 403 -9.88 -20.00 -9.44
CA GLU A 403 -9.09 -20.97 -10.16
C GLU A 403 -9.67 -21.20 -11.56
N GLU A 404 -10.96 -21.48 -11.66
CA GLU A 404 -11.66 -21.66 -12.95
C GLU A 404 -11.50 -20.44 -13.86
N ILE A 405 -11.56 -19.23 -13.30
CA ILE A 405 -11.44 -18.00 -14.08
C ILE A 405 -10.01 -17.80 -14.58
N ILE A 406 -9.00 -18.09 -13.77
CA ILE A 406 -7.60 -17.93 -14.18
C ILE A 406 -7.26 -18.93 -15.29
N ASP A 407 -7.63 -20.21 -15.14
CA ASP A 407 -7.44 -21.23 -16.17
C ASP A 407 -8.14 -20.84 -17.48
N TYR A 408 -9.36 -20.31 -17.37
CA TYR A 408 -10.11 -19.80 -18.52
C TYR A 408 -9.38 -18.66 -19.24
N ILE A 409 -8.87 -17.66 -18.46
CA ILE A 409 -8.15 -16.50 -19.02
C ILE A 409 -6.85 -16.94 -19.69
N GLU A 410 -6.11 -17.89 -19.10
CA GLU A 410 -4.86 -18.40 -19.67
C GLU A 410 -5.14 -19.16 -20.98
N GLY A 411 -6.16 -20.01 -21.01
CA GLY A 411 -6.58 -20.69 -22.24
C GLY A 411 -7.04 -19.72 -23.35
N LYS A 412 -7.82 -18.69 -22.99
CA LYS A 412 -8.26 -17.65 -23.95
C LYS A 412 -7.14 -16.78 -24.48
N LYS A 413 -6.13 -16.55 -23.69
CA LYS A 413 -4.92 -15.85 -24.12
C LYS A 413 -4.18 -16.63 -25.20
N ASP A 414 -3.95 -17.94 -24.99
CA ASP A 414 -3.27 -18.79 -25.96
C ASP A 414 -4.07 -18.88 -27.28
N GLU A 415 -5.40 -18.94 -27.17
CA GLU A 415 -6.31 -18.89 -28.32
C GLU A 415 -6.19 -17.55 -29.08
N MET A 416 -6.11 -16.45 -28.36
CA MET A 416 -5.95 -15.10 -28.93
C MET A 416 -4.60 -14.94 -29.63
N GLU A 417 -3.50 -15.41 -29.03
CA GLU A 417 -2.17 -15.34 -29.66
C GLU A 417 -2.12 -16.11 -31.00
N LYS A 418 -2.75 -17.28 -31.07
CA LYS A 418 -2.89 -18.03 -32.34
C LYS A 418 -3.74 -17.27 -33.36
N ALA A 419 -4.93 -16.81 -32.95
CA ALA A 419 -5.82 -16.06 -33.83
C ALA A 419 -5.21 -14.76 -34.36
N MET A 420 -4.37 -14.09 -33.57
CA MET A 420 -3.61 -12.92 -34.00
C MET A 420 -2.61 -13.24 -35.12
N ALA A 421 -1.92 -14.36 -35.00
CA ALA A 421 -0.96 -14.80 -36.03
C ALA A 421 -1.64 -15.10 -37.37
N GLU A 422 -2.87 -15.61 -37.32
CA GLU A 422 -3.68 -16.01 -38.49
C GLU A 422 -4.56 -14.86 -39.03
N SER A 423 -4.67 -13.74 -38.30
CA SER A 423 -5.56 -12.63 -38.63
C SER A 423 -5.16 -11.92 -39.92
N THR A 424 -6.15 -11.63 -40.75
CA THR A 424 -6.02 -10.92 -42.04
C THR A 424 -6.22 -9.42 -41.95
N ILE A 425 -6.46 -8.86 -40.73
CA ILE A 425 -6.60 -7.40 -40.59
C ILE A 425 -5.28 -6.71 -40.87
N PRO A 426 -5.29 -5.41 -41.28
CA PRO A 426 -4.08 -4.63 -41.58
C PRO A 426 -3.07 -4.65 -40.43
N ASP A 427 -1.79 -4.65 -40.73
CA ASP A 427 -0.74 -4.68 -39.69
C ASP A 427 -0.67 -3.36 -38.92
N LYS A 428 -0.81 -2.22 -39.57
CA LYS A 428 -0.64 -0.87 -38.99
C LYS A 428 -1.69 0.11 -39.48
N ILE A 429 -1.90 1.15 -38.68
CA ILE A 429 -2.75 2.30 -39.06
C ILE A 429 -2.04 3.13 -40.11
N ASP A 430 -2.78 3.61 -41.12
CA ASP A 430 -2.32 4.59 -42.08
C ASP A 430 -2.26 5.96 -41.42
N VAL A 431 -1.05 6.36 -41.02
CA VAL A 431 -0.81 7.62 -40.31
C VAL A 431 -1.06 8.84 -41.22
N GLU A 432 -0.76 8.74 -42.52
CA GLU A 432 -0.98 9.84 -43.51
C GLU A 432 -2.47 10.08 -43.64
N PHE A 433 -3.26 9.02 -43.84
CA PHE A 433 -4.72 9.12 -43.87
C PHE A 433 -5.29 9.77 -42.60
N VAL A 434 -4.84 9.40 -41.44
CA VAL A 434 -5.32 9.94 -40.14
C VAL A 434 -4.96 11.43 -40.02
N ASN A 435 -3.75 11.82 -40.42
CA ASN A 435 -3.31 13.21 -40.43
C ASN A 435 -4.14 14.05 -41.40
N ASP A 436 -4.38 13.56 -42.63
CA ASP A 436 -5.18 14.24 -43.62
C ASP A 436 -6.64 14.40 -43.19
N LEU A 437 -7.21 13.41 -42.56
CA LEU A 437 -8.56 13.48 -41.96
C LEU A 437 -8.63 14.56 -40.88
N LEU A 438 -7.66 14.61 -39.98
CA LEU A 438 -7.59 15.64 -38.94
C LEU A 438 -7.42 17.05 -39.54
N LEU A 439 -6.54 17.21 -40.53
CA LEU A 439 -6.31 18.46 -41.21
C LEU A 439 -7.57 18.96 -41.95
N LYS A 440 -8.26 18.06 -42.68
CA LYS A 440 -9.52 18.36 -43.34
C LYS A 440 -10.55 18.88 -42.33
N ILE A 441 -10.78 18.16 -41.24
CA ILE A 441 -11.74 18.54 -40.18
C ILE A 441 -11.40 19.92 -39.61
N ARG A 442 -10.13 20.16 -39.29
CA ARG A 442 -9.69 21.44 -38.70
C ARG A 442 -9.85 22.60 -39.68
N LYS A 443 -9.49 22.41 -40.97
CA LYS A 443 -9.67 23.44 -41.99
C LYS A 443 -11.14 23.82 -42.15
N GLU A 444 -12.03 22.84 -42.30
CA GLU A 444 -13.47 23.08 -42.40
C GLU A 444 -14.02 23.85 -41.20
N GLN A 445 -13.61 23.50 -39.98
CA GLN A 445 -14.09 24.17 -38.76
C GLN A 445 -13.51 25.55 -38.52
N LEU A 446 -12.30 25.80 -39.00
CA LEU A 446 -11.63 27.11 -38.88
C LEU A 446 -11.95 28.04 -40.07
N GLY A 447 -12.68 27.53 -41.06
CA GLY A 447 -12.99 28.31 -42.28
C GLY A 447 -11.77 28.59 -43.18
N LEU A 448 -10.80 27.66 -43.19
CA LEU A 448 -9.52 27.74 -43.91
C LEU A 448 -9.58 26.94 -45.22
#